data_12728a42d11d67f460ad247fb2315252
#
_entry.id   12728a42d11d67f460ad247fb2315252
#
_cell.length_a   1.000
_cell.length_b   1.000
_cell.length_c   1.000
_cell.angle_alpha   90.00
_cell.angle_beta   90.00
_cell.angle_gamma   90.00
#
_symmetry.space_group_name_H-M   'P 1'
#
loop_
_entity.id
_entity.type
_entity.pdbx_description
1 polymer ?
#
loop_
_entity_poly.entity_id
_entity_poly.type
_entity_poly.pdbx_seq_one_letter_code
_entity_poly.pdbx_strand_id
1 'polypeptide(L)'
;MKKIFLSIFIAGLGIISVSAQKSIDQKVTELMAKMTLEEKIGQLNQYNDDITATGPVTKDADKAGQVRAGKLGSILNAVGVKNTRNWQDQAMQSRLKIPLLFGQDVIHGFRTTFPIPLGETATWDMNLIEKSARIAATEASAYGIHWTFAPMVDIGRDPRWGRVMEGAGEDTYLGSLVAKARVKGFQGNGLGNLDAVMACTKHFAAYGAGVGGRDYNSVDMSLRQLNETFLPPYKATVDAGVATFMNSFNDINGIPATGNKYIQRDLLKGSWGFKGFVVSDWGSIGEMIPHGFAKDNKDAALKAIIAGSDMDMESRSYINHLADLVKEGKVDIKLIDDAVRRILTKKYELGLFDNPYKFCDEKREKEQTNNLEHRKFAREIGAKSIVLLKNQTQLLPLSKTTKKVAIIGPFAKATVDNHGFWSIAFPDDNQRIITQFDGIKSQLDKNSELLYAK
;
A
#
# COMPACT_ATOMS: atom_id res chain seq x y z
N MET A 1 78.71 -39.04 15.26
CA MET A 1 78.25 -38.33 14.05
C MET A 1 76.70 -38.56 13.96
N LYS A 2 75.89 -37.61 14.43
CA LYS A 2 74.43 -37.67 14.35
C LYS A 2 74.01 -36.69 13.24
N LYS A 3 73.37 -37.21 12.18
CA LYS A 3 72.84 -36.40 11.10
C LYS A 3 71.43 -35.92 11.54
N ILE A 4 71.22 -34.60 11.58
CA ILE A 4 69.94 -33.94 11.82
C ILE A 4 69.34 -33.70 10.44
N PHE A 5 68.14 -34.33 10.18
CA PHE A 5 67.32 -34.01 9.03
C PHE A 5 66.40 -32.85 9.40
N LEU A 6 66.53 -31.73 8.67
CA LEU A 6 65.67 -30.55 8.80
C LEU A 6 64.54 -30.69 7.74
N SER A 7 63.32 -31.01 8.18
CA SER A 7 62.12 -31.02 7.36
C SER A 7 61.56 -29.64 7.27
N ILE A 8 61.60 -29.03 6.09
CA ILE A 8 60.96 -27.72 5.80
C ILE A 8 59.48 -28.01 5.47
N PHE A 9 58.58 -27.59 6.34
CA PHE A 9 57.13 -27.60 6.11
C PHE A 9 56.76 -26.30 5.37
N ILE A 10 56.48 -26.35 4.07
CA ILE A 10 55.94 -25.21 3.30
C ILE A 10 54.43 -25.23 3.55
N ALA A 11 53.93 -24.35 4.46
CA ALA A 11 52.51 -24.08 4.63
C ALA A 11 52.05 -23.20 3.46
N GLY A 12 51.35 -23.82 2.50
CA GLY A 12 50.67 -23.07 1.43
C GLY A 12 49.49 -22.28 2.02
N LEU A 13 49.65 -20.97 2.17
CA LEU A 13 48.56 -20.05 2.43
C LEU A 13 47.67 -19.95 1.16
N GLY A 14 46.58 -20.75 1.17
CA GLY A 14 45.50 -20.55 0.20
C GLY A 14 44.81 -19.25 0.48
N ILE A 15 45.03 -18.23 -0.35
CA ILE A 15 44.25 -16.98 -0.32
C ILE A 15 42.83 -17.33 -0.76
N ILE A 16 41.93 -17.58 0.19
CA ILE A 16 40.51 -17.63 -0.10
C ILE A 16 40.06 -16.18 -0.36
N SER A 17 39.94 -15.83 -1.64
CA SER A 17 39.33 -14.58 -2.06
C SER A 17 37.84 -14.63 -1.71
N VAL A 18 37.47 -14.15 -0.51
CA VAL A 18 36.09 -13.88 -0.17
C VAL A 18 35.67 -12.70 -1.03
N SER A 19 35.01 -12.97 -2.13
CA SER A 19 34.35 -11.92 -2.92
C SER A 19 33.32 -11.25 -2.01
N ALA A 20 33.56 -10.02 -1.58
CA ALA A 20 32.62 -9.26 -0.79
C ALA A 20 31.31 -9.11 -1.59
N GLN A 21 30.19 -9.57 -1.02
CA GLN A 21 28.89 -9.43 -1.64
C GLN A 21 28.59 -7.94 -1.83
N LYS A 22 28.26 -7.53 -3.08
CA LYS A 22 27.95 -6.13 -3.40
C LYS A 22 26.76 -5.64 -2.59
N SER A 23 26.85 -4.42 -2.07
CA SER A 23 25.71 -3.74 -1.43
C SER A 23 24.59 -3.49 -2.45
N ILE A 24 23.35 -3.32 -1.94
CA ILE A 24 22.19 -2.96 -2.80
C ILE A 24 22.50 -1.68 -3.58
N ASP A 25 23.10 -0.67 -2.94
CA ASP A 25 23.45 0.60 -3.62
C ASP A 25 24.43 0.40 -4.77
N GLN A 26 25.44 -0.46 -4.60
CA GLN A 26 26.35 -0.81 -5.70
C GLN A 26 25.63 -1.52 -6.85
N LYS A 27 24.76 -2.50 -6.54
CA LYS A 27 23.97 -3.22 -7.56
C LYS A 27 23.05 -2.27 -8.33
N VAL A 28 22.37 -1.34 -7.62
CA VAL A 28 21.50 -0.32 -8.23
C VAL A 28 22.31 0.60 -9.14
N THR A 29 23.46 1.09 -8.68
CA THR A 29 24.33 1.97 -9.47
C THR A 29 24.80 1.30 -10.77
N GLU A 30 25.25 0.05 -10.70
CA GLU A 30 25.67 -0.73 -11.88
C GLU A 30 24.50 -0.99 -12.85
N LEU A 31 23.30 -1.22 -12.35
CA LEU A 31 22.13 -1.41 -13.20
C LEU A 31 21.74 -0.10 -13.88
N MET A 32 21.67 1.01 -13.13
CA MET A 32 21.32 2.33 -13.68
C MET A 32 22.30 2.81 -14.74
N ALA A 33 23.58 2.47 -14.64
CA ALA A 33 24.59 2.79 -15.65
C ALA A 33 24.34 2.09 -17.01
N LYS A 34 23.54 1.01 -17.04
CA LYS A 34 23.17 0.27 -18.25
C LYS A 34 21.84 0.73 -18.85
N MET A 35 21.04 1.52 -18.11
CA MET A 35 19.71 1.95 -18.51
C MET A 35 19.77 3.13 -19.47
N THR A 36 18.93 3.08 -20.52
CA THR A 36 18.62 4.26 -21.33
C THR A 36 17.72 5.22 -20.58
N LEU A 37 17.55 6.45 -21.07
CA LEU A 37 16.61 7.41 -20.48
C LEU A 37 15.18 6.88 -20.49
N GLU A 38 14.77 6.25 -21.60
CA GLU A 38 13.42 5.68 -21.75
C GLU A 38 13.17 4.54 -20.76
N GLU A 39 14.16 3.67 -20.51
CA GLU A 39 14.07 2.60 -19.52
C GLU A 39 14.02 3.15 -18.08
N LYS A 40 14.76 4.23 -17.80
CA LYS A 40 14.69 4.95 -16.52
C LYS A 40 13.28 5.51 -16.30
N ILE A 41 12.75 6.24 -17.28
CA ILE A 41 11.39 6.80 -17.23
C ILE A 41 10.35 5.68 -17.12
N GLY A 42 10.55 4.55 -17.79
CA GLY A 42 9.70 3.37 -17.68
C GLY A 42 9.51 2.90 -16.23
N GLN A 43 10.56 2.91 -15.41
CA GLN A 43 10.45 2.52 -14.00
C GLN A 43 9.58 3.47 -13.16
N LEU A 44 9.33 4.68 -13.64
CA LEU A 44 8.53 5.70 -12.96
C LEU A 44 7.04 5.62 -13.30
N ASN A 45 6.57 4.55 -13.94
CA ASN A 45 5.17 4.42 -14.35
C ASN A 45 4.52 3.18 -13.74
N GLN A 46 3.28 3.35 -13.29
CA GLN A 46 2.40 2.30 -12.83
C GLN A 46 1.09 2.35 -13.62
N TYR A 47 0.68 1.21 -14.17
CA TYR A 47 -0.60 1.06 -14.84
C TYR A 47 -1.47 0.03 -14.12
N ASN A 48 -2.80 0.20 -14.26
CA ASN A 48 -3.77 -0.78 -13.81
C ASN A 48 -3.72 -2.04 -14.68
N ASP A 49 -4.03 -3.19 -14.08
CA ASP A 49 -4.29 -4.43 -14.83
C ASP A 49 -5.59 -4.30 -15.67
N ASP A 50 -5.78 -5.21 -16.60
CA ASP A 50 -6.98 -5.29 -17.42
C ASP A 50 -8.18 -5.89 -16.67
N ILE A 51 -7.92 -6.50 -15.52
CA ILE A 51 -8.93 -7.05 -14.60
C ILE A 51 -9.09 -6.09 -13.43
N THR A 52 -10.31 -5.64 -13.17
CA THR A 52 -10.58 -4.67 -12.11
C THR A 52 -10.69 -5.35 -10.75
N ALA A 53 -9.88 -4.92 -9.79
CA ALA A 53 -10.12 -5.20 -8.39
C ALA A 53 -10.56 -3.93 -7.63
N THR A 54 -9.96 -2.77 -7.95
CA THR A 54 -10.29 -1.45 -7.38
C THR A 54 -10.08 -0.37 -8.44
N GLY A 55 -10.84 0.71 -8.38
CA GLY A 55 -10.75 1.86 -9.30
C GLY A 55 -11.24 1.60 -10.74
N PRO A 56 -11.14 2.60 -11.62
CA PRO A 56 -11.54 2.48 -12.99
C PRO A 56 -10.57 1.62 -13.82
N VAL A 57 -11.06 0.97 -14.88
CA VAL A 57 -10.22 0.20 -15.81
C VAL A 57 -9.70 1.10 -16.91
N THR A 58 -8.39 1.24 -17.02
CA THR A 58 -7.74 1.87 -18.18
C THR A 58 -7.32 0.78 -19.15
N LYS A 59 -8.03 0.67 -20.26
CA LYS A 59 -7.66 -0.27 -21.33
C LYS A 59 -6.56 0.34 -22.19
N ASP A 60 -5.43 -0.36 -22.27
CA ASP A 60 -4.35 -0.05 -23.19
C ASP A 60 -4.14 -1.22 -24.13
N ALA A 61 -4.17 -0.95 -25.44
CA ALA A 61 -4.11 -1.99 -26.47
C ALA A 61 -2.78 -2.77 -26.51
N ASP A 62 -1.68 -2.19 -25.98
CA ASP A 62 -0.33 -2.82 -25.98
C ASP A 62 0.40 -2.69 -24.65
N LYS A 63 -0.28 -2.87 -23.53
CA LYS A 63 0.37 -2.85 -22.21
C LYS A 63 1.50 -3.89 -22.08
N ALA A 64 1.27 -5.09 -22.58
CA ALA A 64 2.28 -6.15 -22.58
C ALA A 64 3.51 -5.78 -23.42
N GLY A 65 3.34 -5.12 -24.57
CA GLY A 65 4.45 -4.61 -25.39
C GLY A 65 5.24 -3.53 -24.67
N GLN A 66 4.57 -2.64 -23.93
CA GLN A 66 5.26 -1.63 -23.10
C GLN A 66 6.08 -2.27 -21.98
N VAL A 67 5.55 -3.32 -21.33
CA VAL A 67 6.31 -4.10 -20.32
C VAL A 67 7.56 -4.73 -20.94
N ARG A 68 7.44 -5.41 -22.08
CA ARG A 68 8.58 -6.02 -22.78
C ARG A 68 9.60 -4.98 -23.24
N ALA A 69 9.17 -3.77 -23.57
CA ALA A 69 10.03 -2.65 -23.92
C ALA A 69 10.69 -1.97 -22.70
N GLY A 70 10.44 -2.43 -21.47
CA GLY A 70 10.97 -1.83 -20.23
C GLY A 70 10.34 -0.47 -19.88
N LYS A 71 9.16 -0.16 -20.42
CA LYS A 71 8.47 1.13 -20.24
C LYS A 71 7.48 1.14 -19.06
N LEU A 72 7.49 0.10 -18.22
CA LEU A 72 6.62 0.00 -17.05
C LEU A 72 7.37 -0.58 -15.86
N GLY A 73 7.24 0.07 -14.71
CA GLY A 73 7.90 -0.34 -13.46
C GLY A 73 7.00 -1.10 -12.50
N SER A 74 5.69 -0.94 -12.61
CA SER A 74 4.70 -1.50 -11.70
C SER A 74 3.35 -1.72 -12.37
N ILE A 75 2.60 -2.71 -11.87
CA ILE A 75 1.19 -2.93 -12.22
C ILE A 75 0.35 -2.95 -10.94
N LEU A 76 -0.75 -2.21 -10.96
CA LEU A 76 -1.79 -2.19 -9.94
C LEU A 76 -2.87 -3.21 -10.29
N ASN A 77 -3.48 -3.84 -9.27
CA ASN A 77 -4.61 -4.77 -9.44
C ASN A 77 -4.31 -6.11 -10.13
N ALA A 78 -3.04 -6.43 -10.38
CA ALA A 78 -2.66 -7.76 -10.85
C ALA A 78 -2.70 -8.76 -9.68
N VAL A 79 -3.83 -9.43 -9.49
CA VAL A 79 -4.09 -10.32 -8.35
C VAL A 79 -4.05 -11.77 -8.76
N GLY A 80 -3.46 -12.62 -7.91
CA GLY A 80 -3.33 -14.06 -8.11
C GLY A 80 -2.02 -14.47 -8.76
N VAL A 81 -1.48 -15.60 -8.30
CA VAL A 81 -0.15 -16.11 -8.71
C VAL A 81 -0.04 -16.28 -10.22
N LYS A 82 -1.09 -16.78 -10.86
CA LYS A 82 -1.11 -16.96 -12.32
C LYS A 82 -0.98 -15.63 -13.08
N ASN A 83 -1.71 -14.61 -12.62
CA ASN A 83 -1.73 -13.31 -13.28
C ASN A 83 -0.41 -12.55 -13.06
N THR A 84 0.05 -12.48 -11.80
CA THR A 84 1.33 -11.83 -11.47
C THR A 84 2.52 -12.51 -12.16
N ARG A 85 2.53 -13.85 -12.25
CA ARG A 85 3.53 -14.60 -13.01
C ARG A 85 3.52 -14.23 -14.48
N ASN A 86 2.34 -14.18 -15.12
CA ASN A 86 2.22 -13.82 -16.54
C ASN A 86 2.80 -12.42 -16.83
N TRP A 87 2.50 -11.43 -16.00
CA TRP A 87 3.09 -10.10 -16.14
C TRP A 87 4.61 -10.10 -15.90
N GLN A 88 5.09 -10.87 -14.93
CA GLN A 88 6.51 -10.99 -14.68
C GLN A 88 7.25 -11.65 -15.84
N ASP A 89 6.63 -12.66 -16.48
CA ASP A 89 7.17 -13.30 -17.70
C ASP A 89 7.36 -12.28 -18.84
N GLN A 90 6.43 -11.33 -19.00
CA GLN A 90 6.58 -10.23 -19.95
C GLN A 90 7.78 -9.33 -19.58
N ALA A 91 7.93 -8.97 -18.29
CA ALA A 91 9.03 -8.14 -17.84
C ALA A 91 10.41 -8.82 -18.04
N MET A 92 10.46 -10.15 -17.84
CA MET A 92 11.70 -10.92 -18.05
C MET A 92 12.13 -11.02 -19.53
N GLN A 93 11.28 -10.64 -20.48
CA GLN A 93 11.64 -10.52 -21.90
C GLN A 93 12.27 -9.16 -22.24
N SER A 94 12.21 -8.17 -21.32
CA SER A 94 12.85 -6.88 -21.54
C SER A 94 14.39 -6.98 -21.56
N ARG A 95 15.05 -6.02 -22.18
CA ARG A 95 16.52 -6.00 -22.36
C ARG A 95 17.29 -6.16 -21.03
N LEU A 96 16.83 -5.48 -19.98
CA LEU A 96 17.49 -5.48 -18.67
C LEU A 96 16.83 -6.44 -17.66
N LYS A 97 15.73 -7.06 -18.02
CA LYS A 97 14.98 -8.01 -17.18
C LYS A 97 14.68 -7.46 -15.78
N ILE A 98 14.26 -6.18 -15.73
CA ILE A 98 13.90 -5.55 -14.45
C ILE A 98 12.52 -6.03 -14.04
N PRO A 99 12.38 -6.65 -12.84
CA PRO A 99 11.09 -7.17 -12.38
C PRO A 99 10.05 -6.05 -12.14
N LEU A 100 8.78 -6.36 -12.34
CA LEU A 100 7.67 -5.49 -11.97
C LEU A 100 7.40 -5.51 -10.47
N LEU A 101 6.87 -4.40 -9.93
CA LEU A 101 6.15 -4.37 -8.67
C LEU A 101 4.67 -4.63 -8.93
N PHE A 102 4.00 -5.36 -8.01
CA PHE A 102 2.55 -5.55 -8.04
C PHE A 102 1.94 -4.88 -6.82
N GLY A 103 1.10 -3.86 -7.08
CA GLY A 103 0.42 -3.07 -6.06
C GLY A 103 -1.06 -3.45 -5.93
N GLN A 104 -1.61 -3.28 -4.71
CA GLN A 104 -3.03 -3.51 -4.43
C GLN A 104 -3.48 -2.70 -3.22
N ASP A 105 -4.75 -2.24 -3.23
CA ASP A 105 -5.37 -1.67 -2.04
C ASP A 105 -5.77 -2.77 -1.05
N VAL A 106 -4.92 -3.01 -0.05
CA VAL A 106 -5.17 -3.96 1.04
C VAL A 106 -5.44 -3.15 2.31
N ILE A 107 -6.64 -2.58 2.41
CA ILE A 107 -6.95 -1.56 3.42
C ILE A 107 -7.38 -2.18 4.75
N HIS A 108 -8.28 -3.16 4.74
CA HIS A 108 -8.76 -3.85 5.94
C HIS A 108 -8.89 -5.36 5.73
N GLY A 109 -7.79 -5.96 5.30
CA GLY A 109 -7.69 -7.39 4.97
C GLY A 109 -7.55 -7.63 3.47
N PHE A 110 -7.35 -8.87 3.09
CA PHE A 110 -7.21 -9.31 1.71
C PHE A 110 -8.21 -10.44 1.39
N ARG A 111 -7.91 -11.68 1.74
CA ARG A 111 -8.89 -12.80 1.68
C ARG A 111 -9.79 -12.85 2.92
N THR A 112 -9.22 -12.49 4.06
CA THR A 112 -9.92 -12.31 5.31
C THR A 112 -10.22 -10.83 5.49
N THR A 113 -11.50 -10.46 5.48
CA THR A 113 -11.95 -9.09 5.73
C THR A 113 -11.99 -8.84 7.24
N PHE A 114 -11.29 -7.79 7.67
CA PHE A 114 -11.32 -7.28 9.04
C PHE A 114 -12.31 -6.12 9.17
N PRO A 115 -12.64 -5.66 10.38
CA PRO A 115 -13.35 -4.39 10.54
C PRO A 115 -12.63 -3.27 9.76
N ILE A 116 -13.38 -2.27 9.32
CA ILE A 116 -12.78 -1.07 8.73
C ILE A 116 -11.75 -0.45 9.69
N PRO A 117 -10.72 0.24 9.20
CA PRO A 117 -9.67 0.79 10.05
C PRO A 117 -10.17 1.64 11.23
N LEU A 118 -11.22 2.42 11.02
CA LEU A 118 -11.88 3.18 12.10
C LEU A 118 -12.44 2.24 13.19
N GLY A 119 -13.04 1.12 12.80
CA GLY A 119 -13.54 0.10 13.72
C GLY A 119 -12.41 -0.63 14.45
N GLU A 120 -11.34 -1.00 13.77
CA GLU A 120 -10.15 -1.59 14.41
C GLU A 120 -9.55 -0.62 15.44
N THR A 121 -9.48 0.67 15.12
CA THR A 121 -8.96 1.70 16.02
C THR A 121 -9.76 1.80 17.31
N ALA A 122 -11.08 1.54 17.28
CA ALA A 122 -11.94 1.52 18.46
C ALA A 122 -11.55 0.42 19.47
N THR A 123 -10.72 -0.55 19.10
CA THR A 123 -10.16 -1.53 20.05
C THR A 123 -9.13 -0.94 20.99
N TRP A 124 -8.45 0.14 20.62
CA TRP A 124 -7.29 0.73 21.31
C TRP A 124 -6.12 -0.23 21.54
N ASP A 125 -6.10 -1.36 20.84
CA ASP A 125 -5.10 -2.43 20.99
C ASP A 125 -4.18 -2.47 19.76
N MET A 126 -3.00 -1.88 19.89
CA MET A 126 -2.02 -1.79 18.80
C MET A 126 -1.50 -3.17 18.36
N ASN A 127 -1.48 -4.17 19.26
CA ASN A 127 -1.06 -5.53 18.91
C ASN A 127 -2.08 -6.22 18.00
N LEU A 128 -3.37 -6.01 18.24
CA LEU A 128 -4.43 -6.52 17.35
C LEU A 128 -4.35 -5.87 15.97
N ILE A 129 -4.14 -4.54 15.92
CA ILE A 129 -4.02 -3.78 14.68
C ILE A 129 -2.77 -4.19 13.89
N GLU A 130 -1.63 -4.38 14.56
CA GLU A 130 -0.42 -4.91 13.91
C GLU A 130 -0.65 -6.32 13.35
N LYS A 131 -1.33 -7.19 14.12
CA LYS A 131 -1.62 -8.56 13.70
C LYS A 131 -2.60 -8.62 12.53
N SER A 132 -3.64 -7.78 12.46
CA SER A 132 -4.56 -7.72 11.31
C SER A 132 -3.80 -7.33 10.03
N ALA A 133 -2.95 -6.32 10.10
CA ALA A 133 -2.10 -5.91 8.98
C ALA A 133 -1.10 -7.01 8.58
N ARG A 134 -0.54 -7.77 9.54
CA ARG A 134 0.34 -8.93 9.28
C ARG A 134 -0.39 -10.03 8.53
N ILE A 135 -1.59 -10.37 8.95
CA ILE A 135 -2.41 -11.38 8.27
C ILE A 135 -2.74 -10.92 6.85
N ALA A 136 -3.16 -9.67 6.69
CA ALA A 136 -3.44 -9.10 5.37
C ALA A 136 -2.22 -9.15 4.44
N ALA A 137 -1.02 -8.83 4.95
CA ALA A 137 0.24 -8.95 4.20
C ALA A 137 0.57 -10.39 3.81
N THR A 138 0.38 -11.34 4.73
CA THR A 138 0.62 -12.76 4.48
C THR A 138 -0.27 -13.29 3.37
N GLU A 139 -1.55 -12.95 3.40
CA GLU A 139 -2.51 -13.33 2.37
C GLU A 139 -2.21 -12.65 1.03
N ALA A 140 -1.99 -11.33 1.02
CA ALA A 140 -1.71 -10.58 -0.20
C ALA A 140 -0.41 -11.05 -0.88
N SER A 141 0.66 -11.25 -0.12
CA SER A 141 1.93 -11.73 -0.66
C SER A 141 1.84 -13.14 -1.23
N ALA A 142 0.96 -13.99 -0.68
CA ALA A 142 0.70 -15.32 -1.22
C ALA A 142 -0.01 -15.28 -2.59
N TYR A 143 -0.69 -14.18 -2.90
CA TYR A 143 -1.32 -13.91 -4.19
C TYR A 143 -0.42 -13.12 -5.15
N GLY A 144 0.87 -13.00 -4.85
CA GLY A 144 1.87 -12.35 -5.70
C GLY A 144 1.95 -10.83 -5.54
N ILE A 145 1.29 -10.25 -4.55
CA ILE A 145 1.33 -8.81 -4.27
C ILE A 145 2.61 -8.47 -3.49
N HIS A 146 3.30 -7.42 -3.92
CA HIS A 146 4.53 -6.93 -3.28
C HIS A 146 4.32 -5.66 -2.46
N TRP A 147 3.22 -4.95 -2.70
CA TRP A 147 3.01 -3.58 -2.28
C TRP A 147 1.54 -3.32 -1.97
N THR A 148 1.23 -2.79 -0.80
CA THR A 148 -0.11 -2.34 -0.44
C THR A 148 -0.18 -0.82 -0.39
N PHE A 149 -1.32 -0.24 -0.81
CA PHE A 149 -1.61 1.18 -0.66
C PHE A 149 -2.31 1.46 0.69
N ALA A 150 -1.67 1.01 1.74
CA ALA A 150 -2.04 1.18 3.15
C ALA A 150 -0.77 1.28 4.03
N PRO A 151 -0.85 1.97 5.19
CA PRO A 151 -2.02 2.52 5.85
C PRO A 151 -2.45 3.89 5.33
N MET A 152 -3.75 4.17 5.36
CA MET A 152 -4.27 5.53 5.30
C MET A 152 -4.16 6.12 6.71
N VAL A 153 -3.51 7.29 6.80
CA VAL A 153 -3.19 7.93 8.09
C VAL A 153 -3.71 9.37 8.18
N ASP A 154 -4.59 9.74 7.27
CA ASP A 154 -5.24 11.03 7.29
C ASP A 154 -6.05 11.24 8.56
N ILE A 155 -5.88 12.39 9.22
CA ILE A 155 -6.71 12.80 10.34
C ILE A 155 -8.02 13.35 9.79
N GLY A 156 -9.11 12.64 10.07
CA GLY A 156 -10.47 13.01 9.64
C GLY A 156 -11.25 13.62 10.80
N ARG A 157 -11.40 14.95 10.83
CA ARG A 157 -12.17 15.66 11.85
C ARG A 157 -13.61 15.91 11.45
N ASP A 158 -13.89 15.98 10.16
CA ASP A 158 -15.23 16.15 9.64
C ASP A 158 -15.82 14.77 9.30
N PRO A 159 -16.82 14.26 10.04
CA PRO A 159 -17.38 12.93 9.82
C PRO A 159 -18.19 12.82 8.51
N ARG A 160 -18.44 13.94 7.81
CA ARG A 160 -19.08 13.94 6.48
C ARG A 160 -18.11 13.47 5.38
N TRP A 161 -16.80 13.50 5.63
CA TRP A 161 -15.83 12.97 4.68
C TRP A 161 -15.96 11.45 4.56
N GLY A 162 -16.35 10.97 3.36
CA GLY A 162 -16.68 9.56 3.14
C GLY A 162 -15.52 8.60 3.39
N ARG A 163 -14.27 9.07 3.32
CA ARG A 163 -13.07 8.25 3.53
C ARG A 163 -12.61 8.19 5.00
N VAL A 164 -13.32 8.80 5.92
CA VAL A 164 -12.99 8.71 7.36
C VAL A 164 -12.91 7.24 7.85
N MET A 165 -13.66 6.34 7.21
CA MET A 165 -13.68 4.90 7.51
C MET A 165 -12.33 4.20 7.26
N GLU A 166 -11.48 4.75 6.39
CA GLU A 166 -10.18 4.15 6.04
C GLU A 166 -9.07 4.44 7.05
N GLY A 167 -9.26 5.42 7.94
CA GLY A 167 -8.26 5.94 8.87
C GLY A 167 -8.55 5.60 10.33
N ALA A 168 -7.78 6.25 11.21
CA ALA A 168 -7.81 6.05 12.66
C ALA A 168 -8.70 7.06 13.40
N GLY A 169 -9.41 7.94 12.68
CA GLY A 169 -10.27 8.97 13.26
C GLY A 169 -9.59 10.33 13.37
N GLU A 170 -9.95 11.12 14.40
CA GLU A 170 -9.58 12.53 14.52
C GLU A 170 -8.38 12.80 15.44
N ASP A 171 -8.01 11.84 16.29
CA ASP A 171 -6.94 12.03 17.27
C ASP A 171 -5.56 11.79 16.67
N THR A 172 -4.72 12.80 16.70
CA THR A 172 -3.37 12.78 16.11
C THR A 172 -2.43 11.78 16.79
N TYR A 173 -2.53 11.62 18.11
CA TYR A 173 -1.66 10.72 18.87
C TYR A 173 -2.03 9.26 18.61
N LEU A 174 -3.32 8.92 18.78
CA LEU A 174 -3.83 7.58 18.48
C LEU A 174 -3.58 7.20 17.02
N GLY A 175 -3.84 8.13 16.07
CA GLY A 175 -3.56 7.95 14.66
C GLY A 175 -2.08 7.63 14.38
N SER A 176 -1.16 8.27 15.11
CA SER A 176 0.28 8.01 14.98
C SER A 176 0.67 6.61 15.50
N LEU A 177 0.04 6.13 16.58
CA LEU A 177 0.26 4.78 17.11
C LEU A 177 -0.28 3.70 16.15
N VAL A 178 -1.50 3.88 15.65
CA VAL A 178 -2.13 2.99 14.66
C VAL A 178 -1.31 2.94 13.38
N ALA A 179 -0.84 4.08 12.88
CA ALA A 179 0.00 4.17 11.69
C ALA A 179 1.28 3.32 11.83
N LYS A 180 1.98 3.43 12.98
CA LYS A 180 3.16 2.60 13.28
C LYS A 180 2.84 1.11 13.34
N ALA A 181 1.76 0.73 14.02
CA ALA A 181 1.34 -0.67 14.14
C ALA A 181 1.05 -1.28 12.76
N ARG A 182 0.33 -0.57 11.89
CA ARG A 182 0.04 -1.04 10.54
C ARG A 182 1.28 -1.18 9.66
N VAL A 183 2.20 -0.21 9.68
CA VAL A 183 3.47 -0.33 8.93
C VAL A 183 4.26 -1.55 9.37
N LYS A 184 4.41 -1.76 10.70
CA LYS A 184 5.06 -2.95 11.25
C LYS A 184 4.34 -4.23 10.84
N GLY A 185 3.01 -4.22 10.92
CA GLY A 185 2.18 -5.33 10.48
C GLY A 185 2.43 -5.68 9.01
N PHE A 186 2.33 -4.76 8.08
CA PHE A 186 2.54 -5.03 6.65
C PHE A 186 3.97 -5.45 6.31
N GLN A 187 4.99 -4.77 6.84
CA GLN A 187 6.39 -4.99 6.47
C GLN A 187 7.09 -6.07 7.30
N GLY A 188 6.56 -6.44 8.47
CA GLY A 188 7.10 -7.46 9.35
C GLY A 188 8.57 -7.27 9.68
N ASN A 189 9.31 -8.36 9.64
CA ASN A 189 10.73 -8.40 9.95
C ASN A 189 11.63 -8.00 8.76
N GLY A 190 11.04 -7.47 7.69
CA GLY A 190 11.76 -6.99 6.51
C GLY A 190 11.14 -7.43 5.19
N LEU A 191 11.28 -6.61 4.16
CA LEU A 191 10.65 -6.77 2.86
C LEU A 191 11.09 -8.02 2.09
N GLY A 192 12.26 -8.57 2.44
CA GLY A 192 12.74 -9.81 1.86
C GLY A 192 12.00 -11.07 2.32
N ASN A 193 11.09 -10.99 3.28
CA ASN A 193 10.31 -12.14 3.76
C ASN A 193 9.07 -12.38 2.89
N LEU A 194 8.69 -13.66 2.76
CA LEU A 194 7.55 -14.06 1.92
C LEU A 194 6.18 -13.59 2.45
N ASP A 195 6.09 -13.29 3.73
CA ASP A 195 4.86 -12.84 4.41
C ASP A 195 4.78 -11.31 4.55
N ALA A 196 5.71 -10.58 3.93
CA ALA A 196 5.80 -9.13 3.98
C ALA A 196 5.40 -8.48 2.64
N VAL A 197 4.79 -7.30 2.72
CA VAL A 197 4.56 -6.40 1.59
C VAL A 197 5.05 -5.00 1.94
N MET A 198 5.45 -4.22 0.95
CA MET A 198 5.73 -2.80 1.16
C MET A 198 4.46 -2.09 1.62
N ALA A 199 4.52 -1.35 2.71
CA ALA A 199 3.48 -0.43 3.12
C ALA A 199 3.60 0.89 2.34
N CYS A 200 2.46 1.55 2.12
CA CYS A 200 2.37 2.86 1.51
C CYS A 200 1.53 3.78 2.38
N THR A 201 2.18 4.75 2.99
CA THR A 201 1.47 5.76 3.77
C THR A 201 0.72 6.71 2.87
N LYS A 202 -0.59 6.86 3.06
CA LYS A 202 -1.45 7.72 2.26
C LYS A 202 -2.43 8.51 3.12
N HIS A 203 -2.97 9.62 2.62
CA HIS A 203 -2.59 10.35 1.40
C HIS A 203 -1.80 11.60 1.81
N PHE A 204 -0.61 11.77 1.32
CA PHE A 204 0.31 12.83 1.75
C PHE A 204 0.09 14.13 0.98
N ALA A 205 -0.54 15.15 1.63
CA ALA A 205 -0.92 15.20 3.02
C ALA A 205 -2.24 15.96 3.24
N ALA A 206 -2.75 15.79 4.46
CA ALA A 206 -3.89 16.54 4.99
C ALA A 206 -5.21 16.34 4.22
N TYR A 207 -5.42 15.21 3.54
CA TYR A 207 -6.60 14.95 2.72
C TYR A 207 -7.90 14.96 3.52
N GLY A 208 -7.88 14.50 4.78
CA GLY A 208 -9.02 14.52 5.69
C GLY A 208 -9.43 15.93 6.19
N ALA A 209 -8.70 16.98 5.77
CA ALA A 209 -8.99 18.37 6.14
C ALA A 209 -9.77 19.14 5.06
N GLY A 210 -10.26 18.48 4.01
CA GLY A 210 -11.00 19.11 2.92
C GLY A 210 -12.16 19.97 3.41
N VAL A 211 -12.30 21.17 2.86
CA VAL A 211 -13.33 22.13 3.28
C VAL A 211 -14.72 21.54 3.17
N GLY A 212 -15.48 21.59 4.27
CA GLY A 212 -16.86 21.08 4.36
C GLY A 212 -16.96 19.56 4.37
N GLY A 213 -15.88 18.82 4.64
CA GLY A 213 -15.85 17.36 4.61
C GLY A 213 -16.03 16.80 3.19
N ARG A 214 -15.78 17.58 2.16
CA ARG A 214 -15.92 17.15 0.76
C ARG A 214 -14.64 16.50 0.28
N ASP A 215 -14.79 15.35 -0.33
CA ASP A 215 -13.67 14.67 -0.97
C ASP A 215 -13.08 15.51 -2.13
N TYR A 216 -11.79 15.39 -2.38
CA TYR A 216 -11.05 16.18 -3.40
C TYR A 216 -11.04 17.71 -3.21
N ASN A 217 -11.56 18.22 -2.09
CA ASN A 217 -11.67 19.66 -1.90
C ASN A 217 -10.39 20.27 -1.34
N SER A 218 -10.29 21.59 -1.52
CA SER A 218 -9.14 22.37 -1.05
C SER A 218 -8.97 22.31 0.47
N VAL A 219 -7.71 22.40 0.89
CA VAL A 219 -7.30 22.51 2.29
C VAL A 219 -6.61 23.84 2.50
N ASP A 220 -7.16 24.68 3.37
CA ASP A 220 -6.58 25.96 3.75
C ASP A 220 -6.30 25.97 5.25
N MET A 221 -5.02 26.00 5.64
CA MET A 221 -4.59 25.97 7.03
C MET A 221 -3.21 26.58 7.26
N SER A 222 -2.98 27.00 8.51
CA SER A 222 -1.66 27.46 8.93
C SER A 222 -0.64 26.31 8.93
N LEU A 223 0.65 26.64 8.74
CA LEU A 223 1.74 25.68 8.89
C LEU A 223 1.77 25.06 10.31
N ARG A 224 1.39 25.82 11.35
CA ARG A 224 1.28 25.30 12.70
C ARG A 224 0.26 24.16 12.79
N GLN A 225 -0.95 24.37 12.27
CA GLN A 225 -2.01 23.37 12.27
C GLN A 225 -1.61 22.14 11.45
N LEU A 226 -1.00 22.33 10.29
CA LEU A 226 -0.47 21.25 9.46
C LEU A 226 0.52 20.39 10.25
N ASN A 227 1.50 21.02 10.91
CA ASN A 227 2.56 20.32 11.64
C ASN A 227 2.09 19.68 12.95
N GLU A 228 1.15 20.31 13.69
CA GLU A 228 0.70 19.80 14.99
C GLU A 228 -0.40 18.75 14.89
N THR A 229 -1.21 18.79 13.82
CA THR A 229 -2.40 17.94 13.70
C THR A 229 -2.27 16.88 12.62
N PHE A 230 -1.94 17.30 11.39
CA PHE A 230 -2.08 16.43 10.23
C PHE A 230 -0.80 15.66 9.86
N LEU A 231 0.37 16.24 10.07
CA LEU A 231 1.64 15.60 9.72
C LEU A 231 2.18 14.55 10.70
N PRO A 232 1.89 14.56 12.02
CA PRO A 232 2.50 13.60 12.93
C PRO A 232 2.25 12.13 12.61
N PRO A 233 1.06 11.66 12.16
CA PRO A 233 0.87 10.27 11.76
C PRO A 233 1.76 9.84 10.60
N TYR A 234 1.99 10.72 9.62
CA TYR A 234 2.91 10.45 8.49
C TYR A 234 4.36 10.35 8.99
N LYS A 235 4.79 11.27 9.85
CA LYS A 235 6.13 11.21 10.45
C LYS A 235 6.33 9.92 11.23
N ALA A 236 5.28 9.48 11.95
CA ALA A 236 5.29 8.23 12.69
C ALA A 236 5.53 7.00 11.79
N THR A 237 5.03 7.00 10.55
CA THR A 237 5.30 5.93 9.59
C THR A 237 6.73 5.99 9.04
N VAL A 238 7.30 7.19 8.84
CA VAL A 238 8.72 7.33 8.47
C VAL A 238 9.60 6.72 9.57
N ASP A 239 9.30 7.02 10.85
CA ASP A 239 10.03 6.47 11.99
C ASP A 239 9.86 4.94 12.13
N ALA A 240 8.76 4.40 11.64
CA ALA A 240 8.52 2.96 11.56
C ALA A 240 9.17 2.30 10.33
N GLY A 241 9.86 3.06 9.47
CA GLY A 241 10.57 2.54 8.31
C GLY A 241 9.66 2.20 7.12
N VAL A 242 8.58 2.95 6.91
CA VAL A 242 7.66 2.72 5.78
C VAL A 242 8.39 2.77 4.44
N ALA A 243 8.01 1.87 3.53
CA ALA A 243 8.67 1.72 2.23
C ALA A 243 8.29 2.80 1.22
N THR A 244 7.03 3.26 1.23
CA THR A 244 6.51 4.18 0.22
C THR A 244 5.50 5.17 0.79
N PHE A 245 5.30 6.27 0.07
CA PHE A 245 4.24 7.24 0.29
C PHE A 245 3.40 7.41 -0.97
N MET A 246 2.14 7.81 -0.80
CA MET A 246 1.25 8.20 -1.89
C MET A 246 0.79 9.63 -1.68
N ASN A 247 0.82 10.45 -2.74
CA ASN A 247 0.31 11.82 -2.70
C ASN A 247 -1.21 11.84 -2.46
N SER A 248 -1.70 12.97 -1.95
CA SER A 248 -3.15 13.21 -1.87
C SER A 248 -3.67 13.99 -3.08
N PHE A 249 -4.98 13.95 -3.28
CA PHE A 249 -5.67 14.63 -4.39
C PHE A 249 -5.90 16.13 -4.16
N ASN A 250 -6.01 16.55 -2.89
CA ASN A 250 -6.30 17.93 -2.52
C ASN A 250 -5.13 18.87 -2.79
N ASP A 251 -5.43 20.14 -2.89
CA ASP A 251 -4.44 21.20 -2.72
C ASP A 251 -4.29 21.59 -1.24
N ILE A 252 -3.14 22.10 -0.88
CA ILE A 252 -2.85 22.71 0.41
C ILE A 252 -2.46 24.15 0.16
N ASN A 253 -3.29 25.09 0.62
CA ASN A 253 -3.09 26.52 0.41
C ASN A 253 -2.86 26.88 -1.07
N GLY A 254 -3.66 26.29 -1.96
CA GLY A 254 -3.64 26.51 -3.41
C GLY A 254 -2.57 25.73 -4.19
N ILE A 255 -1.78 24.86 -3.54
CA ILE A 255 -0.78 24.02 -4.23
C ILE A 255 -1.19 22.55 -4.13
N PRO A 256 -1.54 21.88 -5.24
CA PRO A 256 -1.84 20.42 -5.23
C PRO A 256 -0.73 19.63 -4.57
N ALA A 257 -1.09 18.70 -3.69
CA ALA A 257 -0.11 17.91 -2.92
C ALA A 257 0.88 17.18 -3.84
N THR A 258 0.42 16.71 -5.01
CA THR A 258 1.24 16.05 -6.04
C THR A 258 2.32 16.98 -6.62
N GLY A 259 2.06 18.29 -6.69
CA GLY A 259 2.99 19.33 -7.15
C GLY A 259 3.66 20.12 -6.04
N ASN A 260 3.45 19.75 -4.78
CA ASN A 260 3.93 20.54 -3.63
C ASN A 260 5.36 20.12 -3.23
N LYS A 261 6.34 20.90 -3.72
CA LYS A 261 7.76 20.66 -3.43
C LYS A 261 8.07 20.73 -1.93
N TYR A 262 7.43 21.63 -1.19
CA TYR A 262 7.71 21.79 0.24
C TYR A 262 7.41 20.52 1.01
N ILE A 263 6.22 19.92 0.84
CA ILE A 263 5.88 18.73 1.61
C ILE A 263 6.65 17.49 1.15
N GLN A 264 6.86 17.31 -0.15
CA GLN A 264 7.47 16.08 -0.67
C GLN A 264 9.00 16.10 -0.62
N ARG A 265 9.62 17.16 -1.19
CA ARG A 265 11.08 17.19 -1.33
C ARG A 265 11.75 17.78 -0.10
N ASP A 266 11.26 18.94 0.37
CA ASP A 266 11.97 19.64 1.43
C ASP A 266 11.68 19.02 2.81
N LEU A 267 10.43 18.64 3.08
CA LEU A 267 10.01 18.05 4.34
C LEU A 267 10.21 16.53 4.36
N LEU A 268 9.49 15.78 3.52
CA LEU A 268 9.48 14.29 3.57
C LEU A 268 10.88 13.72 3.26
N LYS A 269 11.43 14.02 2.08
CA LYS A 269 12.71 13.47 1.63
C LYS A 269 13.90 14.19 2.29
N GLY A 270 13.81 15.50 2.51
CA GLY A 270 14.85 16.32 3.15
C GLY A 270 14.84 16.18 4.67
N SER A 271 13.99 16.95 5.35
CA SER A 271 14.01 17.08 6.81
C SER A 271 13.71 15.78 7.56
N TRP A 272 12.79 14.94 7.06
CA TRP A 272 12.46 13.65 7.66
C TRP A 272 13.37 12.52 7.20
N GLY A 273 14.17 12.74 6.16
CA GLY A 273 15.15 11.77 5.66
C GLY A 273 14.56 10.51 5.06
N PHE A 274 13.32 10.55 4.55
CA PHE A 274 12.64 9.41 3.95
C PHE A 274 13.44 8.81 2.77
N LYS A 275 13.69 7.51 2.81
CA LYS A 275 14.54 6.79 1.84
C LYS A 275 13.76 5.98 0.80
N GLY A 276 12.46 5.80 0.97
CA GLY A 276 11.61 5.15 0.00
C GLY A 276 11.24 6.05 -1.18
N PHE A 277 10.23 5.68 -1.94
CA PHE A 277 9.73 6.47 -3.06
C PHE A 277 8.28 6.94 -2.84
N VAL A 278 7.90 8.00 -3.56
CA VAL A 278 6.56 8.59 -3.54
C VAL A 278 5.87 8.24 -4.86
N VAL A 279 4.70 7.60 -4.78
CA VAL A 279 3.82 7.37 -5.93
C VAL A 279 2.72 8.44 -5.93
N SER A 280 2.30 8.91 -7.10
CA SER A 280 1.09 9.71 -7.22
C SER A 280 -0.14 8.88 -6.86
N ASP A 281 -1.22 9.50 -6.39
CA ASP A 281 -2.51 8.83 -6.40
C ASP A 281 -3.03 8.71 -7.84
N TRP A 282 -4.13 7.97 -8.03
CA TRP A 282 -4.70 7.66 -9.32
C TRP A 282 -4.96 8.90 -10.17
N GLY A 283 -4.18 9.06 -11.24
CA GLY A 283 -4.32 10.20 -12.13
C GLY A 283 -3.92 11.56 -11.56
N SER A 284 -3.46 11.65 -10.31
CA SER A 284 -3.30 12.92 -9.59
C SER A 284 -2.26 13.87 -10.19
N ILE A 285 -1.32 13.38 -11.00
CA ILE A 285 -0.42 14.26 -11.77
C ILE A 285 -1.23 15.02 -12.82
N GLY A 286 -2.08 14.31 -13.58
CA GLY A 286 -2.96 14.94 -14.58
C GLY A 286 -4.01 15.85 -13.95
N GLU A 287 -4.48 15.55 -12.75
CA GLU A 287 -5.46 16.36 -12.02
C GLU A 287 -4.94 17.74 -11.60
N MET A 288 -3.64 17.98 -11.62
CA MET A 288 -3.11 19.36 -11.44
C MET A 288 -3.59 20.32 -12.52
N ILE A 289 -4.10 19.83 -13.67
CA ILE A 289 -4.67 20.67 -14.73
C ILE A 289 -6.04 21.23 -14.31
N PRO A 290 -7.05 20.42 -13.94
CA PRO A 290 -8.32 20.95 -13.45
C PRO A 290 -8.20 21.74 -12.15
N HIS A 291 -7.16 21.52 -11.33
CA HIS A 291 -6.84 22.39 -10.20
C HIS A 291 -6.33 23.79 -10.63
N GLY A 292 -6.11 24.01 -11.93
CA GLY A 292 -5.56 25.28 -12.43
C GLY A 292 -4.08 25.50 -12.10
N PHE A 293 -3.40 24.49 -11.58
CA PHE A 293 -1.98 24.56 -11.21
C PHE A 293 -1.05 24.25 -12.38
N ALA A 294 -1.40 23.29 -13.24
CA ALA A 294 -0.68 22.97 -14.46
C ALA A 294 -1.51 23.32 -15.71
N LYS A 295 -0.85 23.79 -16.77
CA LYS A 295 -1.52 24.18 -18.03
C LYS A 295 -1.85 22.99 -18.94
N ASP A 296 -1.03 21.93 -18.89
CA ASP A 296 -1.13 20.72 -19.69
C ASP A 296 -0.38 19.56 -19.02
N ASN A 297 -0.48 18.34 -19.56
CA ASN A 297 0.19 17.16 -19.03
C ASN A 297 1.72 17.27 -18.99
N LYS A 298 2.34 18.03 -19.90
CA LYS A 298 3.78 18.24 -19.90
C LYS A 298 4.20 19.15 -18.74
N ASP A 299 3.45 20.20 -18.46
CA ASP A 299 3.67 21.07 -17.31
C ASP A 299 3.38 20.34 -15.99
N ALA A 300 2.36 19.49 -15.98
CA ALA A 300 2.06 18.63 -14.83
C ALA A 300 3.23 17.65 -14.54
N ALA A 301 3.78 16.97 -15.55
CA ALA A 301 4.96 16.11 -15.40
C ALA A 301 6.17 16.87 -14.86
N LEU A 302 6.44 18.09 -15.39
CA LEU A 302 7.52 18.95 -14.92
C LEU A 302 7.36 19.30 -13.43
N LYS A 303 6.19 19.75 -13.03
CA LYS A 303 5.90 20.15 -11.65
C LYS A 303 5.96 18.99 -10.68
N ALA A 304 5.41 17.83 -11.05
CA ALA A 304 5.40 16.63 -10.21
C ALA A 304 6.80 16.09 -9.94
N ILE A 305 7.66 15.94 -10.97
CA ILE A 305 9.02 15.40 -10.78
C ILE A 305 9.90 16.38 -9.98
N ILE A 306 9.76 17.67 -10.18
CA ILE A 306 10.44 18.69 -9.38
C ILE A 306 9.96 18.67 -7.94
N ALA A 307 8.66 18.50 -7.71
CA ALA A 307 8.09 18.41 -6.38
C ALA A 307 8.57 17.15 -5.62
N GLY A 308 8.89 16.05 -6.31
CA GLY A 308 9.39 14.86 -5.69
C GLY A 308 8.48 13.64 -5.78
N SER A 309 7.43 13.68 -6.63
CA SER A 309 6.69 12.49 -7.02
C SER A 309 7.58 11.59 -7.86
N ASP A 310 7.83 10.35 -7.41
CA ASP A 310 8.79 9.45 -8.05
C ASP A 310 8.13 8.53 -9.07
N MET A 311 6.85 8.18 -8.87
CA MET A 311 6.12 7.27 -9.76
C MET A 311 4.75 7.86 -10.10
N ASP A 312 4.41 7.79 -11.38
CA ASP A 312 3.14 8.22 -11.97
C ASP A 312 2.17 7.05 -12.03
N MET A 313 1.09 7.11 -11.25
CA MET A 313 0.00 6.16 -11.32
C MET A 313 -1.06 6.66 -12.30
N GLU A 314 -1.16 6.02 -13.47
CA GLU A 314 -2.22 6.16 -14.48
C GLU A 314 -2.29 7.49 -15.25
N SER A 315 -1.61 8.58 -14.85
CA SER A 315 -1.68 9.85 -15.59
C SER A 315 -1.01 9.82 -16.96
N ARG A 316 -0.02 8.92 -17.15
CA ARG A 316 0.84 8.84 -18.36
C ARG A 316 1.63 10.11 -18.64
N SER A 317 1.68 11.02 -17.68
CA SER A 317 2.39 12.30 -17.81
C SER A 317 3.89 12.08 -17.92
N TYR A 318 4.46 11.16 -17.13
CA TYR A 318 5.89 10.87 -17.13
C TYR A 318 6.33 10.16 -18.41
N ILE A 319 5.66 9.08 -18.78
CA ILE A 319 6.05 8.29 -19.96
C ILE A 319 5.96 9.09 -21.26
N ASN A 320 5.02 10.04 -21.34
CA ASN A 320 4.81 10.83 -22.54
C ASN A 320 5.70 12.09 -22.63
N HIS A 321 6.18 12.62 -21.51
CA HIS A 321 6.75 13.98 -21.52
C HIS A 321 8.12 14.13 -20.87
N LEU A 322 8.57 13.25 -19.95
CA LEU A 322 9.83 13.44 -19.24
C LEU A 322 11.04 13.39 -20.16
N ALA A 323 11.05 12.55 -21.18
CA ALA A 323 12.16 12.47 -22.13
C ALA A 323 12.39 13.79 -22.86
N ASP A 324 11.30 14.44 -23.30
CA ASP A 324 11.38 15.75 -23.96
C ASP A 324 11.78 16.86 -23.00
N LEU A 325 11.25 16.85 -21.77
CA LEU A 325 11.63 17.82 -20.74
C LEU A 325 13.11 17.76 -20.37
N VAL A 326 13.71 16.56 -20.38
CA VAL A 326 15.16 16.40 -20.18
C VAL A 326 15.93 16.96 -21.38
N LYS A 327 15.52 16.62 -22.64
CA LYS A 327 16.14 17.13 -23.86
C LYS A 327 16.07 18.67 -23.96
N GLU A 328 14.97 19.27 -23.48
CA GLU A 328 14.78 20.71 -23.40
C GLU A 328 15.56 21.40 -22.25
N GLY A 329 16.24 20.62 -21.41
CA GLY A 329 16.96 21.15 -20.25
C GLY A 329 16.06 21.66 -19.11
N LYS A 330 14.76 21.35 -19.15
CA LYS A 330 13.78 21.76 -18.11
C LYS A 330 13.75 20.84 -16.89
N VAL A 331 14.13 19.58 -17.08
CA VAL A 331 14.27 18.58 -16.02
C VAL A 331 15.72 18.11 -15.97
N ASP A 332 16.38 18.28 -14.81
CA ASP A 332 17.70 17.68 -14.57
C ASP A 332 17.55 16.16 -14.48
N ILE A 333 18.34 15.43 -15.26
CA ILE A 333 18.37 13.96 -15.24
C ILE A 333 18.57 13.38 -13.84
N LYS A 334 19.23 14.11 -12.94
CA LYS A 334 19.44 13.70 -11.55
C LYS A 334 18.13 13.49 -10.78
N LEU A 335 17.06 14.19 -11.15
CA LEU A 335 15.73 14.01 -10.53
C LEU A 335 15.13 12.65 -10.92
N ILE A 336 15.30 12.28 -12.20
CA ILE A 336 14.89 10.96 -12.70
C ILE A 336 15.75 9.87 -12.06
N ASP A 337 17.07 10.08 -11.99
CA ASP A 337 18.00 9.13 -11.39
C ASP A 337 17.71 8.90 -9.89
N ASP A 338 17.36 9.95 -9.13
CA ASP A 338 16.95 9.80 -7.73
C ASP A 338 15.68 8.93 -7.61
N ALA A 339 14.66 9.20 -8.42
CA ALA A 339 13.42 8.44 -8.43
C ALA A 339 13.64 6.95 -8.81
N VAL A 340 14.39 6.70 -9.88
CA VAL A 340 14.74 5.34 -10.33
C VAL A 340 15.53 4.59 -9.25
N ARG A 341 16.53 5.23 -8.64
CA ARG A 341 17.32 4.63 -7.56
C ARG A 341 16.45 4.17 -6.41
N ARG A 342 15.51 5.00 -5.97
CA ARG A 342 14.57 4.68 -4.88
C ARG A 342 13.71 3.46 -5.21
N ILE A 343 13.15 3.41 -6.41
CA ILE A 343 12.30 2.28 -6.87
C ILE A 343 13.12 1.00 -7.00
N LEU A 344 14.28 1.04 -7.66
CA LEU A 344 15.14 -0.13 -7.83
C LEU A 344 15.65 -0.66 -6.50
N THR A 345 15.96 0.22 -5.54
CA THR A 345 16.35 -0.19 -4.17
C THR A 345 15.26 -1.05 -3.53
N LYS A 346 13.99 -0.65 -3.63
CA LYS A 346 12.88 -1.45 -3.08
C LYS A 346 12.71 -2.80 -3.79
N LYS A 347 12.91 -2.86 -5.11
CA LYS A 347 12.90 -4.14 -5.86
C LYS A 347 14.03 -5.09 -5.39
N TYR A 348 15.22 -4.56 -5.08
CA TYR A 348 16.31 -5.34 -4.49
C TYR A 348 16.00 -5.78 -3.06
N GLU A 349 15.45 -4.90 -2.21
CA GLU A 349 15.07 -5.23 -0.83
C GLU A 349 14.00 -6.34 -0.77
N LEU A 350 13.08 -6.39 -1.74
CA LEU A 350 12.11 -7.48 -1.92
C LEU A 350 12.75 -8.80 -2.39
N GLY A 351 13.99 -8.76 -2.90
CA GLY A 351 14.69 -9.91 -3.47
C GLY A 351 14.21 -10.30 -4.88
N LEU A 352 13.53 -9.40 -5.60
CA LEU A 352 12.98 -9.68 -6.93
C LEU A 352 14.06 -9.86 -8.00
N PHE A 353 15.23 -9.25 -7.85
CA PHE A 353 16.36 -9.46 -8.77
C PHE A 353 17.04 -10.81 -8.56
N ASP A 354 17.01 -11.38 -7.36
CA ASP A 354 17.53 -12.70 -7.08
C ASP A 354 16.55 -13.79 -7.58
N ASN A 355 15.24 -13.54 -7.40
CA ASN A 355 14.17 -14.39 -7.92
C ASN A 355 12.92 -13.54 -8.24
N PRO A 356 12.65 -13.21 -9.51
CA PRO A 356 11.49 -12.41 -9.91
C PRO A 356 10.14 -13.10 -9.62
N TYR A 357 10.14 -14.43 -9.44
CA TYR A 357 8.95 -15.24 -9.15
C TYR A 357 8.81 -15.62 -7.68
N LYS A 358 9.59 -15.01 -6.80
CA LYS A 358 9.66 -15.35 -5.38
C LYS A 358 8.30 -15.43 -4.69
N PHE A 359 7.37 -14.55 -5.06
CA PHE A 359 6.02 -14.48 -4.51
C PHE A 359 4.98 -15.27 -5.33
N CYS A 360 5.39 -15.90 -6.44
CA CYS A 360 4.49 -16.67 -7.32
C CYS A 360 4.50 -18.16 -6.95
N ASP A 361 3.81 -18.54 -5.88
CA ASP A 361 3.69 -19.90 -5.38
C ASP A 361 2.21 -20.29 -5.19
N GLU A 362 1.68 -21.14 -6.10
CA GLU A 362 0.29 -21.60 -6.09
C GLU A 362 -0.07 -22.40 -4.82
N LYS A 363 0.91 -23.06 -4.19
CA LYS A 363 0.68 -23.79 -2.94
C LYS A 363 0.40 -22.80 -1.81
N ARG A 364 1.22 -21.75 -1.68
CA ARG A 364 1.01 -20.68 -0.69
C ARG A 364 -0.33 -19.97 -0.94
N GLU A 365 -0.65 -19.63 -2.19
CA GLU A 365 -1.93 -19.01 -2.55
C GLU A 365 -3.10 -19.85 -2.03
N LYS A 366 -3.08 -21.17 -2.29
CA LYS A 366 -4.11 -22.10 -1.83
C LYS A 366 -4.16 -22.23 -0.30
N GLU A 367 -3.02 -22.29 0.38
CA GLU A 367 -2.94 -22.39 1.84
C GLU A 367 -3.49 -21.14 2.55
N GLN A 368 -3.32 -19.95 1.95
CA GLN A 368 -3.83 -18.71 2.51
C GLN A 368 -5.29 -18.40 2.11
N THR A 369 -5.83 -19.13 1.13
CA THR A 369 -7.24 -19.02 0.77
C THR A 369 -8.10 -19.62 1.88
N ASN A 370 -8.98 -18.84 2.50
CA ASN A 370 -9.90 -19.28 3.53
C ASN A 370 -9.23 -19.88 4.79
N ASN A 371 -8.16 -19.27 5.27
CA ASN A 371 -7.45 -19.68 6.46
C ASN A 371 -8.32 -19.53 7.72
N LEU A 372 -8.57 -20.64 8.43
CA LEU A 372 -9.48 -20.66 9.59
C LEU A 372 -8.96 -19.85 10.79
N GLU A 373 -7.64 -19.81 11.01
CA GLU A 373 -7.05 -19.04 12.11
C GLU A 373 -7.17 -17.53 11.85
N HIS A 374 -7.02 -17.11 10.58
CA HIS A 374 -7.25 -15.72 10.18
C HIS A 374 -8.72 -15.32 10.42
N ARG A 375 -9.66 -16.17 10.05
CA ARG A 375 -11.10 -15.94 10.28
C ARG A 375 -11.47 -15.90 11.77
N LYS A 376 -10.89 -16.76 12.60
CA LYS A 376 -11.05 -16.70 14.05
C LYS A 376 -10.58 -15.37 14.60
N PHE A 377 -9.41 -14.92 14.14
CA PHE A 377 -8.86 -13.64 14.55
C PHE A 377 -9.72 -12.46 14.06
N ALA A 378 -10.25 -12.49 12.83
CA ALA A 378 -11.19 -11.47 12.35
C ALA A 378 -12.44 -11.37 13.23
N ARG A 379 -12.97 -12.51 13.70
CA ARG A 379 -14.08 -12.55 14.67
C ARG A 379 -13.67 -11.93 16.02
N GLU A 380 -12.48 -12.23 16.50
CA GLU A 380 -11.97 -11.69 17.77
C GLU A 380 -11.86 -10.16 17.71
N ILE A 381 -11.18 -9.62 16.72
CA ILE A 381 -11.01 -8.18 16.58
C ILE A 381 -12.33 -7.48 16.29
N GLY A 382 -13.23 -8.11 15.51
CA GLY A 382 -14.59 -7.61 15.29
C GLY A 382 -15.39 -7.48 16.57
N ALA A 383 -15.32 -8.48 17.45
CA ALA A 383 -16.00 -8.41 18.75
C ALA A 383 -15.42 -7.31 19.65
N LYS A 384 -14.09 -7.12 19.63
CA LYS A 384 -13.40 -6.09 20.44
C LYS A 384 -13.59 -4.67 19.91
N SER A 385 -13.97 -4.51 18.63
CA SER A 385 -14.21 -3.20 18.01
C SER A 385 -15.60 -2.62 18.35
N ILE A 386 -16.50 -3.41 18.96
CA ILE A 386 -17.84 -2.96 19.28
C ILE A 386 -17.82 -2.07 20.52
N VAL A 387 -18.41 -0.87 20.40
CA VAL A 387 -18.51 0.12 21.48
C VAL A 387 -19.92 0.14 22.03
N LEU A 388 -20.09 -0.13 23.32
CA LEU A 388 -21.37 -0.04 24.02
C LEU A 388 -21.69 1.41 24.38
N LEU A 389 -22.50 2.09 23.56
CA LEU A 389 -22.82 3.51 23.75
C LEU A 389 -23.83 3.77 24.86
N LYS A 390 -24.76 2.83 25.08
CA LYS A 390 -25.85 2.98 26.07
C LYS A 390 -26.37 1.62 26.50
N ASN A 391 -26.52 1.41 27.82
CA ASN A 391 -27.14 0.22 28.42
C ASN A 391 -27.75 0.52 29.79
N GLN A 392 -28.48 1.64 29.92
CA GLN A 392 -29.02 2.13 31.20
C GLN A 392 -30.01 1.14 31.85
N THR A 393 -30.75 0.39 31.02
CA THR A 393 -31.73 -0.61 31.50
C THR A 393 -31.12 -1.99 31.70
N GLN A 394 -29.81 -2.14 31.52
CA GLN A 394 -29.11 -3.42 31.56
C GLN A 394 -29.71 -4.49 30.62
N LEU A 395 -30.27 -4.07 29.48
CA LEU A 395 -30.87 -4.97 28.50
C LEU A 395 -29.80 -5.86 27.81
N LEU A 396 -28.60 -5.33 27.63
CA LEU A 396 -27.48 -6.06 27.01
C LEU A 396 -26.57 -6.65 28.09
N PRO A 397 -26.03 -7.88 27.89
CA PRO A 397 -26.26 -8.76 26.72
C PRO A 397 -27.68 -9.36 26.74
N LEU A 398 -28.26 -9.54 25.55
CA LEU A 398 -29.55 -10.23 25.42
C LEU A 398 -29.43 -11.67 25.93
N SER A 399 -30.48 -12.12 26.70
CA SER A 399 -30.55 -13.53 27.07
C SER A 399 -30.69 -14.41 25.83
N LYS A 400 -29.97 -15.53 25.79
CA LYS A 400 -30.13 -16.54 24.73
C LYS A 400 -31.55 -17.14 24.70
N THR A 401 -32.27 -17.09 25.83
CA THR A 401 -33.65 -17.54 25.98
C THR A 401 -34.69 -16.48 25.69
N THR A 402 -34.30 -15.32 25.15
CA THR A 402 -35.24 -14.27 24.74
C THR A 402 -36.23 -14.86 23.74
N LYS A 403 -37.50 -14.84 24.08
CA LYS A 403 -38.57 -15.52 23.31
C LYS A 403 -38.76 -14.96 21.91
N LYS A 404 -38.61 -13.65 21.74
CA LYS A 404 -38.83 -12.98 20.45
C LYS A 404 -37.85 -11.84 20.25
N VAL A 405 -37.15 -11.85 19.09
CA VAL A 405 -36.23 -10.82 18.67
C VAL A 405 -36.64 -10.37 17.26
N ALA A 406 -36.63 -9.08 16.99
CA ALA A 406 -36.85 -8.52 15.65
C ALA A 406 -35.59 -7.85 15.17
N ILE A 407 -35.16 -8.20 13.96
CA ILE A 407 -34.10 -7.50 13.22
C ILE A 407 -34.75 -6.71 12.09
N ILE A 408 -34.53 -5.40 12.09
CA ILE A 408 -35.15 -4.49 11.14
C ILE A 408 -34.08 -3.74 10.41
N GLY A 409 -34.13 -3.74 9.07
CA GLY A 409 -33.23 -2.99 8.20
C GLY A 409 -32.70 -3.80 7.02
N PRO A 410 -32.30 -3.11 5.93
CA PRO A 410 -31.95 -3.74 4.65
C PRO A 410 -30.68 -4.61 4.74
N PHE A 411 -29.75 -4.29 5.63
CA PHE A 411 -28.45 -4.95 5.71
C PHE A 411 -28.42 -6.19 6.60
N ALA A 412 -29.52 -6.51 7.31
CA ALA A 412 -29.57 -7.65 8.24
C ALA A 412 -29.21 -9.00 7.59
N LYS A 413 -29.53 -9.16 6.31
CA LYS A 413 -29.22 -10.36 5.49
C LYS A 413 -28.29 -10.07 4.33
N ALA A 414 -27.63 -8.90 4.31
CA ALA A 414 -26.70 -8.54 3.26
C ALA A 414 -25.41 -9.37 3.35
N THR A 415 -24.91 -9.81 2.20
CA THR A 415 -23.61 -10.48 2.09
C THR A 415 -22.58 -9.54 1.47
N VAL A 416 -22.88 -8.92 0.35
CA VAL A 416 -21.97 -8.02 -0.37
C VAL A 416 -21.61 -6.80 0.47
N ASP A 417 -22.62 -6.12 1.05
CA ASP A 417 -22.40 -4.90 1.83
C ASP A 417 -21.57 -5.15 3.09
N ASN A 418 -21.58 -6.37 3.62
CA ASN A 418 -20.79 -6.73 4.81
C ASN A 418 -19.28 -6.82 4.54
N HIS A 419 -18.84 -6.84 3.29
CA HIS A 419 -17.42 -6.71 2.96
C HIS A 419 -16.88 -5.30 3.22
N GLY A 420 -17.73 -4.29 3.13
CA GLY A 420 -17.33 -2.88 3.20
C GLY A 420 -16.63 -2.40 1.94
N PHE A 421 -16.28 -1.12 1.94
CA PHE A 421 -15.52 -0.51 0.85
C PHE A 421 -14.04 -0.93 0.91
N TRP A 422 -13.34 -0.94 -0.19
CA TRP A 422 -11.95 -1.40 -0.31
C TRP A 422 -11.73 -2.89 0.03
N SER A 423 -12.74 -3.73 -0.11
CA SER A 423 -12.55 -5.18 -0.12
C SER A 423 -12.43 -5.68 -1.56
N ILE A 424 -11.53 -6.63 -1.79
CA ILE A 424 -11.41 -7.29 -3.09
C ILE A 424 -12.48 -8.37 -3.15
N ALA A 425 -13.34 -8.31 -4.17
CA ALA A 425 -14.39 -9.30 -4.38
C ALA A 425 -13.81 -10.56 -5.07
N PHE A 426 -13.81 -11.67 -4.37
CA PHE A 426 -13.50 -12.97 -4.94
C PHE A 426 -14.79 -13.77 -5.16
N PRO A 427 -14.86 -14.65 -6.19
CA PRO A 427 -16.11 -15.35 -6.54
C PRO A 427 -16.73 -16.18 -5.41
N ASP A 428 -15.92 -16.67 -4.48
CA ASP A 428 -16.33 -17.52 -3.35
C ASP A 428 -16.63 -16.77 -2.05
N ASP A 429 -16.45 -15.45 -2.00
CA ASP A 429 -16.52 -14.68 -0.76
C ASP A 429 -17.93 -14.63 -0.16
N ASN A 430 -18.95 -14.44 -0.97
CA ASN A 430 -20.34 -14.33 -0.49
C ASN A 430 -20.82 -15.58 0.24
N GLN A 431 -20.26 -16.74 -0.05
CA GLN A 431 -20.62 -18.01 0.62
C GLN A 431 -20.05 -18.13 2.04
N ARG A 432 -19.14 -17.24 2.42
CA ARG A 432 -18.40 -17.26 3.70
C ARG A 432 -18.87 -16.20 4.68
N ILE A 433 -19.72 -15.27 4.24
CA ILE A 433 -20.25 -14.20 5.09
C ILE A 433 -21.33 -14.74 6.02
N ILE A 434 -21.15 -14.48 7.31
CA ILE A 434 -22.20 -14.69 8.33
C ILE A 434 -22.91 -13.36 8.50
N THR A 435 -24.18 -13.31 8.06
CA THR A 435 -24.99 -12.10 8.16
C THR A 435 -25.37 -11.80 9.64
N GLN A 436 -25.79 -10.58 9.96
CA GLN A 436 -26.28 -10.23 11.29
C GLN A 436 -27.46 -11.11 11.69
N PHE A 437 -28.35 -11.41 10.73
CA PHE A 437 -29.49 -12.31 10.95
C PHE A 437 -29.02 -13.72 11.34
N ASP A 438 -28.10 -14.30 10.58
CA ASP A 438 -27.59 -15.65 10.84
C ASP A 438 -26.78 -15.72 12.13
N GLY A 439 -25.98 -14.70 12.41
CA GLY A 439 -25.19 -14.58 13.63
C GLY A 439 -26.09 -14.55 14.88
N ILE A 440 -27.13 -13.74 14.89
CA ILE A 440 -28.09 -13.66 16.02
C ILE A 440 -28.87 -14.97 16.12
N LYS A 441 -29.39 -15.50 15.00
CA LYS A 441 -30.10 -16.78 14.97
C LYS A 441 -29.29 -17.91 15.57
N SER A 442 -27.99 -17.97 15.30
CA SER A 442 -27.10 -19.01 15.82
C SER A 442 -26.89 -18.96 17.34
N GLN A 443 -27.19 -17.83 17.99
CA GLN A 443 -27.03 -17.62 19.44
C GLN A 443 -28.31 -17.76 20.22
N LEU A 444 -29.48 -17.70 19.58
CA LEU A 444 -30.78 -17.83 20.22
C LEU A 444 -31.13 -19.28 20.50
N ASP A 445 -31.91 -19.51 21.58
CA ASP A 445 -32.52 -20.81 21.89
C ASP A 445 -33.44 -21.27 20.73
N LYS A 446 -33.54 -22.59 20.55
CA LYS A 446 -34.40 -23.17 19.49
C LYS A 446 -35.89 -22.79 19.61
N ASN A 447 -36.34 -22.40 20.78
CA ASN A 447 -37.72 -21.96 21.04
C ASN A 447 -37.91 -20.42 20.89
N SER A 448 -36.83 -19.71 20.52
CA SER A 448 -36.89 -18.27 20.28
C SER A 448 -37.34 -17.99 18.86
N GLU A 449 -38.21 -17.00 18.70
CA GLU A 449 -38.64 -16.51 17.39
C GLU A 449 -37.77 -15.33 16.95
N LEU A 450 -37.16 -15.45 15.76
CA LEU A 450 -36.41 -14.37 15.13
C LEU A 450 -37.20 -13.81 13.94
N LEU A 451 -37.68 -12.59 14.08
CA LEU A 451 -38.41 -11.84 13.04
C LEU A 451 -37.48 -10.99 12.23
N TYR A 452 -37.82 -10.77 10.96
CA TYR A 452 -37.06 -9.90 10.06
C TYR A 452 -38.02 -9.01 9.26
N ALA A 453 -37.69 -7.72 9.21
CA ALA A 453 -38.25 -6.77 8.28
C ALA A 453 -37.13 -5.99 7.57
N LYS A 454 -37.30 -5.83 6.23
CA LYS A 454 -36.32 -5.11 5.41
C LYS A 454 -36.45 -3.60 5.59
#